data_d0013ce3d3bfcda3a917e8c86ab70aba
#
_entry.id   d0013ce3d3bfcda3a917e8c86ab70aba
#
_cell.length_a   1.000
_cell.length_b   1.000
_cell.length_c   1.000
_cell.angle_alpha   90.00
_cell.angle_beta   90.00
_cell.angle_gamma   90.00
#
_symmetry.space_group_name_H-M   'P 1'
#
loop_
_entity.id
_entity.type
_entity.pdbx_description
1 polymer ?
#
loop_
_entity_poly.entity_id
_entity_poly.type
_entity_poly.pdbx_seq_one_letter_code
_entity_poly.pdbx_strand_id
1 'polypeptide(L)'
;MNNEKITFSLVQYPSVKGDIQKNLINHLENIKLSADYGADVVIFPELSLTGYELEIASQLAIDDTSSIISELSQAAIDNHVVIVSGAPLISGSDKPYIGAFISYPSGKTDFYRKQYLHAGEDNFVSAGSENYCFEIKGKKLFLGICADFTCSQHWLDANSAQVDIYLSSVLISQNGFEHDSKILKQKAIEHNLNIVMTNYIGETGGWFSNGNSRVWDSNGNVCISANDADPCLVLCAISNNNISGRIINITKNFTR
;
A
#
# COMPACT_ATOMS: atom_id res chain seq x y z
N MET A 1 0.21 -21.54 -21.37
CA MET A 1 -0.18 -20.44 -20.49
C MET A 1 1.07 -19.62 -20.27
N ASN A 2 1.06 -18.34 -20.70
CA ASN A 2 2.22 -17.47 -20.46
C ASN A 2 2.36 -17.25 -18.96
N ASN A 3 3.47 -17.75 -18.41
CA ASN A 3 3.84 -17.53 -17.01
C ASN A 3 4.39 -16.10 -16.85
N GLU A 4 3.54 -15.09 -16.92
CA GLU A 4 4.01 -13.74 -16.80
C GLU A 4 4.38 -13.44 -15.35
N LYS A 5 5.61 -12.99 -15.19
CA LYS A 5 6.17 -12.51 -13.93
C LYS A 5 5.59 -11.12 -13.64
N ILE A 6 5.04 -10.93 -12.46
CA ILE A 6 4.67 -9.60 -11.94
C ILE A 6 5.71 -9.13 -10.92
N THR A 7 6.14 -7.90 -11.04
CA THR A 7 7.14 -7.29 -10.14
C THR A 7 6.52 -6.16 -9.34
N PHE A 8 6.54 -6.29 -8.02
CA PHE A 8 6.11 -5.28 -7.06
C PHE A 8 7.29 -4.46 -6.57
N SER A 9 7.07 -3.18 -6.35
CA SER A 9 7.95 -2.30 -5.57
C SER A 9 7.18 -1.80 -4.35
N LEU A 10 7.58 -2.26 -3.17
CA LEU A 10 7.05 -1.81 -1.90
C LEU A 10 7.91 -0.61 -1.45
N VAL A 11 7.31 0.55 -1.39
CA VAL A 11 8.03 1.78 -1.03
C VAL A 11 7.99 1.96 0.48
N GLN A 12 9.07 1.59 1.16
CA GLN A 12 9.25 1.86 2.58
C GLN A 12 9.88 3.23 2.76
N TYR A 13 9.08 4.22 3.16
CA TYR A 13 9.51 5.61 3.20
C TYR A 13 8.77 6.39 4.30
N PRO A 14 9.39 7.39 4.95
CA PRO A 14 8.69 8.25 5.90
C PRO A 14 7.85 9.30 5.17
N SER A 15 6.67 9.61 5.69
CA SER A 15 5.87 10.75 5.22
C SER A 15 6.16 11.99 6.05
N VAL A 16 6.00 13.15 5.42
CA VAL A 16 6.02 14.45 6.11
C VAL A 16 4.60 14.78 6.55
N LYS A 17 4.41 15.00 7.83
CA LYS A 17 3.11 15.28 8.46
C LYS A 17 2.32 16.36 7.71
N GLY A 18 1.19 16.01 7.11
CA GLY A 18 0.25 16.90 6.43
C GLY A 18 0.79 17.62 5.19
N ASP A 19 2.04 17.43 4.81
CA ASP A 19 2.66 18.10 3.65
C ASP A 19 2.48 17.26 2.38
N ILE A 20 1.27 17.37 1.79
CA ILE A 20 0.90 16.60 0.60
C ILE A 20 1.87 16.87 -0.55
N GLN A 21 2.29 18.11 -0.77
CA GLN A 21 3.15 18.47 -1.91
C GLN A 21 4.54 17.83 -1.78
N LYS A 22 5.12 17.86 -0.58
CA LYS A 22 6.42 17.22 -0.33
C LYS A 22 6.34 15.71 -0.43
N ASN A 23 5.26 15.12 0.09
CA ASN A 23 5.02 13.69 -0.03
C ASN A 23 4.79 13.29 -1.49
N LEU A 24 4.05 14.07 -2.29
CA LEU A 24 3.86 13.83 -3.71
C LEU A 24 5.19 13.83 -4.48
N ILE A 25 6.07 14.81 -4.23
CA ILE A 25 7.42 14.84 -4.84
C ILE A 25 8.17 13.54 -4.50
N ASN A 26 8.14 13.11 -3.24
CA ASN A 26 8.75 11.85 -2.83
C ASN A 26 8.12 10.63 -3.53
N HIS A 27 6.78 10.63 -3.71
CA HIS A 27 6.10 9.58 -4.46
C HIS A 27 6.59 9.52 -5.90
N LEU A 28 6.60 10.65 -6.61
CA LEU A 28 7.02 10.72 -8.02
C LEU A 28 8.46 10.23 -8.23
N GLU A 29 9.38 10.61 -7.34
CA GLU A 29 10.76 10.12 -7.39
C GLU A 29 10.86 8.60 -7.14
N ASN A 30 10.13 8.08 -6.16
CA ASN A 30 10.14 6.65 -5.86
C ASN A 30 9.41 5.81 -6.92
N ILE A 31 8.36 6.35 -7.56
CA ILE A 31 7.68 5.74 -8.71
C ILE A 31 8.67 5.59 -9.86
N LYS A 32 9.35 6.68 -10.23
CA LYS A 32 10.35 6.64 -11.29
C LYS A 32 11.45 5.64 -10.98
N LEU A 33 12.02 5.68 -9.78
CA LEU A 33 13.05 4.73 -9.35
C LEU A 33 12.57 3.29 -9.42
N SER A 34 11.33 3.01 -8.97
CA SER A 34 10.72 1.68 -9.03
C SER A 34 10.58 1.18 -10.48
N ALA A 35 10.14 2.05 -11.39
CA ALA A 35 10.02 1.73 -12.81
C ALA A 35 11.40 1.47 -13.45
N ASP A 36 12.40 2.26 -13.13
CA ASP A 36 13.79 2.06 -13.61
C ASP A 36 14.34 0.69 -13.19
N TYR A 37 13.83 0.10 -12.08
CA TYR A 37 14.14 -1.25 -11.64
C TYR A 37 13.16 -2.34 -12.15
N GLY A 38 12.23 -1.97 -13.00
CA GLY A 38 11.32 -2.90 -13.69
C GLY A 38 10.12 -3.34 -12.86
N ALA A 39 9.63 -2.48 -11.95
CA ALA A 39 8.38 -2.71 -11.26
C ALA A 39 7.18 -2.62 -12.23
N ASP A 40 6.18 -3.46 -12.01
CA ASP A 40 4.86 -3.38 -12.66
C ASP A 40 3.84 -2.67 -11.77
N VAL A 41 4.01 -2.84 -10.45
CA VAL A 41 3.15 -2.24 -9.42
C VAL A 41 4.01 -1.58 -8.36
N VAL A 42 3.75 -0.31 -8.07
CA VAL A 42 4.39 0.46 -7.02
C VAL A 42 3.38 0.71 -5.90
N ILE A 43 3.70 0.30 -4.68
CA ILE A 43 2.78 0.35 -3.56
C ILE A 43 3.39 1.19 -2.45
N PHE A 44 2.63 2.18 -1.99
CA PHE A 44 2.95 3.02 -0.84
C PHE A 44 2.14 2.61 0.39
N PRO A 45 2.59 2.99 1.60
CA PRO A 45 1.87 2.74 2.84
C PRO A 45 0.51 3.47 2.93
N GLU A 46 -0.31 3.05 3.89
CA GLU A 46 -1.59 3.68 4.24
C GLU A 46 -1.41 5.20 4.47
N LEU A 47 -2.28 6.04 3.87
CA LEU A 47 -2.23 7.51 3.97
C LEU A 47 -0.86 8.13 3.62
N SER A 48 -0.12 7.52 2.70
CA SER A 48 1.27 7.89 2.38
C SER A 48 1.47 9.33 1.88
N LEU A 49 0.43 9.94 1.30
CA LEU A 49 0.47 11.33 0.83
C LEU A 49 0.30 12.36 1.96
N THR A 50 -0.23 11.97 3.09
CA THR A 50 -0.54 12.90 4.20
C THR A 50 0.19 12.57 5.50
N GLY A 51 0.68 11.34 5.63
CA GLY A 51 0.93 10.72 6.92
C GLY A 51 -0.39 10.29 7.58
N TYR A 52 -0.30 9.48 8.63
CA TYR A 52 -1.45 8.97 9.38
C TYR A 52 -1.97 10.01 10.40
N GLU A 53 -2.31 11.20 9.90
CA GLU A 53 -2.65 12.37 10.71
C GLU A 53 -4.18 12.53 10.81
N LEU A 54 -4.84 11.63 11.54
CA LEU A 54 -6.29 11.52 11.57
C LEU A 54 -7.00 12.79 12.08
N GLU A 55 -6.40 13.50 13.02
CA GLU A 55 -6.97 14.74 13.59
C GLU A 55 -7.17 15.85 12.55
N ILE A 56 -6.37 15.83 11.49
CA ILE A 56 -6.45 16.80 10.37
C ILE A 56 -6.89 16.14 9.06
N ALA A 57 -7.35 14.87 9.09
CA ALA A 57 -7.71 14.13 7.90
C ALA A 57 -8.79 14.84 7.04
N SER A 58 -9.79 15.46 7.66
CA SER A 58 -10.83 16.23 6.95
C SER A 58 -10.27 17.43 6.19
N GLN A 59 -9.20 18.06 6.70
CA GLN A 59 -8.54 19.20 6.05
C GLN A 59 -7.63 18.74 4.88
N LEU A 60 -7.13 17.50 4.94
CA LEU A 60 -6.24 16.90 3.97
C LEU A 60 -6.98 16.02 2.94
N ALA A 61 -8.31 15.93 3.06
CA ALA A 61 -9.09 15.05 2.20
C ALA A 61 -9.08 15.53 0.74
N ILE A 62 -8.87 14.59 -0.15
CA ILE A 62 -8.71 14.80 -1.59
C ILE A 62 -9.98 14.32 -2.30
N ASP A 63 -10.45 15.09 -3.28
CA ASP A 63 -11.50 14.68 -4.19
C ASP A 63 -10.92 14.10 -5.50
N ASP A 64 -11.77 13.52 -6.31
CA ASP A 64 -11.42 12.88 -7.58
C ASP A 64 -10.96 13.88 -8.67
N THR A 65 -11.14 15.17 -8.47
CA THR A 65 -10.73 16.25 -9.39
C THR A 65 -9.39 16.88 -9.02
N SER A 66 -8.78 16.45 -7.93
CA SER A 66 -7.52 17.01 -7.43
C SER A 66 -6.38 16.87 -8.43
N SER A 67 -5.54 17.91 -8.54
CA SER A 67 -4.31 17.87 -9.36
C SER A 67 -3.35 16.76 -8.92
N ILE A 68 -3.36 16.37 -7.65
CA ILE A 68 -2.55 15.28 -7.09
C ILE A 68 -2.87 13.96 -7.79
N ILE A 69 -4.17 13.68 -8.00
CA ILE A 69 -4.60 12.48 -8.73
C ILE A 69 -4.14 12.53 -10.18
N SER A 70 -4.25 13.71 -10.81
CA SER A 70 -3.79 13.91 -12.19
C SER A 70 -2.27 13.69 -12.32
N GLU A 71 -1.48 14.16 -11.34
CA GLU A 71 -0.02 13.98 -11.32
C GLU A 71 0.37 12.51 -11.11
N LEU A 72 -0.30 11.79 -10.22
CA LEU A 72 -0.10 10.35 -10.03
C LEU A 72 -0.53 9.53 -11.25
N SER A 73 -1.66 9.90 -11.88
CA SER A 73 -2.13 9.29 -13.12
C SER A 73 -1.12 9.49 -14.25
N GLN A 74 -0.59 10.71 -14.40
CA GLN A 74 0.44 11.01 -15.38
C GLN A 74 1.73 10.22 -15.11
N ALA A 75 2.14 10.11 -13.83
CA ALA A 75 3.30 9.30 -13.44
C ALA A 75 3.10 7.81 -13.77
N ALA A 76 1.89 7.28 -13.63
CA ALA A 76 1.57 5.91 -14.00
C ALA A 76 1.70 5.68 -15.53
N ILE A 77 1.23 6.65 -16.33
CA ILE A 77 1.36 6.63 -17.80
C ILE A 77 2.83 6.68 -18.21
N ASP A 78 3.57 7.68 -17.71
CA ASP A 78 4.95 7.94 -18.12
C ASP A 78 5.91 6.80 -17.76
N ASN A 79 5.66 6.14 -16.65
CA ASN A 79 6.50 5.06 -16.13
C ASN A 79 5.96 3.66 -16.45
N HIS A 80 4.80 3.52 -17.08
CA HIS A 80 4.14 2.26 -17.42
C HIS A 80 3.94 1.32 -16.22
N VAL A 81 3.60 1.87 -15.05
CA VAL A 81 3.37 1.12 -13.80
C VAL A 81 1.98 1.39 -13.23
N VAL A 82 1.44 0.42 -12.48
CA VAL A 82 0.29 0.68 -11.62
C VAL A 82 0.80 1.25 -10.29
N ILE A 83 0.15 2.31 -9.80
CA ILE A 83 0.53 2.97 -8.55
C ILE A 83 -0.60 2.83 -7.54
N VAL A 84 -0.29 2.38 -6.33
CA VAL A 84 -1.21 2.37 -5.18
C VAL A 84 -0.68 3.36 -4.15
N SER A 85 -1.38 4.49 -3.98
CA SER A 85 -1.03 5.58 -3.04
C SER A 85 -2.19 5.85 -2.10
N GLY A 86 -1.92 6.28 -0.87
CA GLY A 86 -2.93 6.51 0.16
C GLY A 86 -3.11 7.97 0.55
N ALA A 87 -4.37 8.41 0.72
CA ALA A 87 -4.74 9.69 1.34
C ALA A 87 -6.18 9.63 1.89
N PRO A 88 -6.58 10.59 2.75
CA PRO A 88 -7.98 10.77 3.06
C PRO A 88 -8.77 11.15 1.80
N LEU A 89 -9.95 10.54 1.59
CA LEU A 89 -10.86 10.80 0.48
C LEU A 89 -12.13 11.50 0.97
N ILE A 90 -12.58 12.51 0.25
CA ILE A 90 -13.88 13.17 0.53
C ILE A 90 -15.00 12.13 0.44
N SER A 91 -15.91 12.15 1.43
CA SER A 91 -17.00 11.18 1.55
C SER A 91 -18.40 11.73 1.26
N GLY A 92 -18.55 13.03 1.12
CA GLY A 92 -19.86 13.69 1.11
C GLY A 92 -20.49 13.84 2.51
N SER A 93 -19.77 13.43 3.57
CA SER A 93 -20.10 13.68 4.98
C SER A 93 -18.95 14.43 5.67
N ASP A 94 -19.11 14.74 6.96
CA ASP A 94 -18.09 15.49 7.73
C ASP A 94 -16.79 14.70 7.94
N LYS A 95 -16.84 13.36 7.83
CA LYS A 95 -15.68 12.48 8.02
C LYS A 95 -15.24 11.91 6.68
N PRO A 96 -13.97 12.09 6.27
CA PRO A 96 -13.43 11.47 5.07
C PRO A 96 -13.31 9.96 5.23
N TYR A 97 -12.98 9.26 4.13
CA TYR A 97 -12.52 7.86 4.18
C TYR A 97 -10.99 7.80 4.29
N ILE A 98 -10.45 6.77 4.91
CA ILE A 98 -9.08 6.34 4.62
C ILE A 98 -9.12 5.64 3.27
N GLY A 99 -8.42 6.16 2.28
CA GLY A 99 -8.51 5.67 0.93
C GLY A 99 -7.18 5.38 0.26
N ALA A 100 -7.26 4.65 -0.84
CA ALA A 100 -6.18 4.45 -1.78
C ALA A 100 -6.61 4.85 -3.19
N PHE A 101 -5.70 5.46 -3.94
CA PHE A 101 -5.80 5.69 -5.37
C PHE A 101 -5.05 4.60 -6.11
N ILE A 102 -5.67 4.04 -7.13
CA ILE A 102 -5.03 3.05 -7.99
C ILE A 102 -4.93 3.66 -9.38
N SER A 103 -3.76 4.23 -9.69
CA SER A 103 -3.50 4.88 -10.98
C SER A 103 -2.87 3.88 -11.95
N TYR A 104 -3.43 3.80 -13.15
CA TYR A 104 -3.06 2.84 -14.18
C TYR A 104 -2.28 3.49 -15.33
N PRO A 105 -1.43 2.73 -16.04
CA PRO A 105 -0.77 3.19 -17.27
C PRO A 105 -1.71 3.65 -18.37
N SER A 106 -2.98 3.25 -18.30
CA SER A 106 -4.03 3.68 -19.24
C SER A 106 -4.55 5.10 -18.98
N GLY A 107 -4.14 5.74 -17.88
CA GLY A 107 -4.69 7.01 -17.41
C GLY A 107 -5.94 6.88 -16.54
N LYS A 108 -6.46 5.64 -16.38
CA LYS A 108 -7.55 5.39 -15.44
C LYS A 108 -7.04 5.53 -14.01
N THR A 109 -7.86 6.06 -13.10
CA THR A 109 -7.66 6.00 -11.65
C THR A 109 -8.90 5.44 -10.99
N ASP A 110 -8.74 4.43 -10.16
CA ASP A 110 -9.77 3.87 -9.30
C ASP A 110 -9.50 4.26 -7.84
N PHE A 111 -10.51 4.05 -7.00
CA PHE A 111 -10.47 4.42 -5.58
C PHE A 111 -10.92 3.23 -4.74
N TYR A 112 -10.16 2.95 -3.69
CA TYR A 112 -10.56 2.03 -2.64
C TYR A 112 -10.71 2.78 -1.32
N ARG A 113 -11.69 2.40 -0.52
CA ARG A 113 -11.99 2.98 0.80
C ARG A 113 -11.90 1.88 1.84
N LYS A 114 -11.05 2.06 2.84
CA LYS A 114 -10.87 1.12 3.97
C LYS A 114 -12.21 0.74 4.56
N GLN A 115 -12.50 -0.55 4.65
CA GLN A 115 -13.79 -1.06 5.10
C GLN A 115 -13.82 -1.28 6.61
N TYR A 116 -12.73 -1.79 7.17
CA TYR A 116 -12.65 -2.15 8.59
C TYR A 116 -11.70 -1.19 9.29
N LEU A 117 -12.26 -0.37 10.15
CA LEU A 117 -11.51 0.66 10.87
C LEU A 117 -10.81 0.06 12.09
N HIS A 118 -9.60 0.54 12.37
CA HIS A 118 -8.94 0.28 13.64
C HIS A 118 -9.65 1.05 14.78
N ALA A 119 -9.54 0.54 16.00
CA ALA A 119 -10.19 1.17 17.16
C ALA A 119 -9.79 2.65 17.30
N GLY A 120 -10.78 3.52 17.33
CA GLY A 120 -10.62 4.98 17.43
C GLY A 120 -10.55 5.73 16.09
N GLU A 121 -10.34 5.06 14.96
CA GLU A 121 -10.39 5.70 13.65
C GLU A 121 -11.78 6.25 13.33
N ASP A 122 -12.83 5.59 13.82
CA ASP A 122 -14.23 5.98 13.65
C ASP A 122 -14.57 7.36 14.24
N ASN A 123 -13.71 7.90 15.11
CA ASN A 123 -13.84 9.29 15.57
C ASN A 123 -13.53 10.31 14.47
N PHE A 124 -12.69 9.96 13.49
CA PHE A 124 -12.13 10.87 12.50
C PHE A 124 -12.53 10.55 11.07
N VAL A 125 -12.81 9.29 10.76
CA VAL A 125 -13.07 8.81 9.39
C VAL A 125 -14.30 7.91 9.33
N SER A 126 -14.83 7.74 8.12
CA SER A 126 -15.92 6.82 7.80
C SER A 126 -15.38 5.52 7.21
N ALA A 127 -16.08 4.41 7.44
CA ALA A 127 -15.78 3.13 6.82
C ALA A 127 -16.31 3.06 5.38
N GLY A 128 -15.54 2.48 4.47
CA GLY A 128 -15.99 2.07 3.15
C GLY A 128 -16.86 0.80 3.21
N SER A 129 -17.37 0.37 2.05
CA SER A 129 -18.28 -0.79 1.97
C SER A 129 -18.00 -1.72 0.80
N GLU A 130 -17.06 -1.38 -0.07
CA GLU A 130 -16.84 -2.11 -1.32
C GLU A 130 -15.43 -2.71 -1.37
N ASN A 131 -15.36 -3.97 -1.78
CA ASN A 131 -14.08 -4.63 -2.05
C ASN A 131 -13.43 -4.07 -3.31
N TYR A 132 -12.12 -4.15 -3.38
CA TYR A 132 -11.39 -3.73 -4.57
C TYR A 132 -10.43 -4.81 -5.07
N CYS A 133 -10.67 -5.23 -6.31
CA CYS A 133 -9.82 -6.17 -7.05
C CYS A 133 -9.40 -5.56 -8.39
N PHE A 134 -8.22 -5.91 -8.84
CA PHE A 134 -7.74 -5.55 -10.16
C PHE A 134 -6.83 -6.64 -10.73
N GLU A 135 -6.61 -6.62 -12.04
CA GLU A 135 -5.82 -7.65 -12.72
C GLU A 135 -4.63 -7.03 -13.42
N ILE A 136 -3.46 -7.64 -13.26
CA ILE A 136 -2.22 -7.28 -13.95
C ILE A 136 -1.52 -8.56 -14.40
N LYS A 137 -1.15 -8.64 -15.68
CA LYS A 137 -0.40 -9.78 -16.26
C LYS A 137 -1.04 -11.13 -15.90
N GLY A 138 -2.37 -11.19 -15.96
CA GLY A 138 -3.14 -12.41 -15.68
C GLY A 138 -3.15 -12.84 -14.21
N LYS A 139 -2.73 -11.94 -13.29
CA LYS A 139 -2.82 -12.13 -11.84
C LYS A 139 -3.88 -11.20 -11.26
N LYS A 140 -4.79 -11.76 -10.48
CA LYS A 140 -5.84 -11.01 -9.79
C LYS A 140 -5.38 -10.64 -8.39
N LEU A 141 -5.45 -9.35 -8.08
CA LEU A 141 -4.97 -8.76 -6.85
C LEU A 141 -6.15 -8.23 -6.03
N PHE A 142 -6.09 -8.38 -4.70
CA PHE A 142 -7.07 -7.85 -3.75
C PHE A 142 -6.37 -6.83 -2.85
N LEU A 143 -6.94 -5.64 -2.72
CA LEU A 143 -6.35 -4.57 -1.92
C LEU A 143 -7.03 -4.48 -0.56
N GLY A 144 -6.22 -4.44 0.50
CA GLY A 144 -6.62 -4.09 1.85
C GLY A 144 -5.78 -2.96 2.42
N ILE A 145 -6.38 -2.12 3.24
CA ILE A 145 -5.71 -1.06 3.99
C ILE A 145 -5.69 -1.43 5.47
N CYS A 146 -4.50 -1.68 6.00
CA CYS A 146 -4.21 -1.92 7.42
C CYS A 146 -5.24 -2.85 8.10
N ALA A 147 -6.10 -2.36 8.99
CA ALA A 147 -7.06 -3.15 9.76
C ALA A 147 -8.01 -4.03 8.92
N ASP A 148 -8.13 -3.81 7.60
CA ASP A 148 -8.88 -4.72 6.72
C ASP A 148 -8.39 -6.17 6.86
N PHE A 149 -7.07 -6.38 7.00
CA PHE A 149 -6.50 -7.73 7.13
C PHE A 149 -6.84 -8.42 8.46
N THR A 150 -7.30 -7.67 9.45
CA THR A 150 -7.72 -8.26 10.75
C THR A 150 -9.13 -8.82 10.70
N CYS A 151 -9.94 -8.44 9.70
CA CYS A 151 -11.32 -8.87 9.57
C CYS A 151 -11.43 -10.16 8.74
N SER A 152 -12.07 -11.19 9.31
CA SER A 152 -12.26 -12.47 8.62
C SER A 152 -13.12 -12.35 7.36
N GLN A 153 -14.10 -11.43 7.34
CA GLN A 153 -14.95 -11.22 6.17
C GLN A 153 -14.15 -10.74 4.96
N HIS A 154 -13.17 -9.86 5.16
CA HIS A 154 -12.32 -9.35 4.07
C HIS A 154 -11.54 -10.48 3.37
N TRP A 155 -11.10 -11.49 4.12
CA TRP A 155 -10.45 -12.69 3.57
C TRP A 155 -11.42 -13.63 2.87
N LEU A 156 -12.63 -13.79 3.38
CA LEU A 156 -13.69 -14.56 2.70
C LEU A 156 -14.05 -13.93 1.35
N ASP A 157 -14.11 -12.62 1.29
CA ASP A 157 -14.38 -11.88 0.06
C ASP A 157 -13.22 -12.02 -0.95
N ALA A 158 -11.97 -11.94 -0.49
CA ALA A 158 -10.79 -12.20 -1.32
C ALA A 158 -10.82 -13.61 -1.92
N ASN A 159 -11.16 -14.64 -1.12
CA ASN A 159 -11.33 -16.01 -1.60
C ASN A 159 -12.46 -16.14 -2.61
N SER A 160 -13.62 -15.53 -2.34
CA SER A 160 -14.78 -15.56 -3.24
C SER A 160 -14.45 -14.89 -4.59
N ALA A 161 -13.59 -13.88 -4.56
CA ALA A 161 -13.07 -13.23 -5.75
C ALA A 161 -12.00 -14.06 -6.49
N GLN A 162 -11.54 -15.18 -5.92
CA GLN A 162 -10.50 -16.04 -6.50
C GLN A 162 -9.21 -15.26 -6.86
N VAL A 163 -8.69 -14.51 -5.89
CA VAL A 163 -7.49 -13.71 -6.11
C VAL A 163 -6.21 -14.54 -5.97
N ASP A 164 -5.14 -14.10 -6.61
CA ASP A 164 -3.81 -14.72 -6.55
C ASP A 164 -2.94 -14.11 -5.45
N ILE A 165 -3.14 -12.81 -5.19
CA ILE A 165 -2.26 -12.02 -4.32
C ILE A 165 -3.11 -11.04 -3.50
N TYR A 166 -2.82 -10.96 -2.20
CA TYR A 166 -3.37 -9.94 -1.31
C TYR A 166 -2.34 -8.83 -1.10
N LEU A 167 -2.73 -7.60 -1.42
CA LEU A 167 -1.92 -6.40 -1.18
C LEU A 167 -2.36 -5.74 0.11
N SER A 168 -1.43 -5.41 0.98
CA SER A 168 -1.68 -4.74 2.25
C SER A 168 -0.85 -3.47 2.36
N SER A 169 -1.53 -2.33 2.24
CA SER A 169 -0.97 -1.00 2.46
C SER A 169 -1.23 -0.61 3.91
N VAL A 170 -0.19 -0.51 4.75
CA VAL A 170 -0.41 -0.45 6.20
C VAL A 170 0.37 0.67 6.89
N LEU A 171 -0.11 1.02 8.11
CA LEU A 171 0.68 1.59 9.18
C LEU A 171 0.65 0.59 10.35
N ILE A 172 1.72 -0.14 10.53
CA ILE A 172 1.90 -1.03 11.67
C ILE A 172 3.01 -0.45 12.56
N SER A 173 2.66 -0.16 13.81
CA SER A 173 3.62 0.36 14.78
C SER A 173 4.63 -0.69 15.22
N GLN A 174 5.74 -0.25 15.78
CA GLN A 174 6.77 -1.13 16.35
C GLN A 174 6.18 -2.12 17.36
N ASN A 175 5.27 -1.66 18.20
CA ASN A 175 4.66 -2.50 19.23
C ASN A 175 3.64 -3.52 18.67
N GLY A 176 2.95 -3.19 17.57
CA GLY A 176 1.97 -4.07 16.91
C GLY A 176 2.58 -5.08 15.96
N PHE A 177 3.80 -4.83 15.49
CA PHE A 177 4.38 -5.52 14.34
C PHE A 177 4.44 -7.06 14.48
N GLU A 178 4.86 -7.55 15.65
CA GLU A 178 4.95 -9.00 15.87
C GLU A 178 3.57 -9.67 15.81
N HIS A 179 2.56 -9.04 16.40
CA HIS A 179 1.18 -9.54 16.39
C HIS A 179 0.60 -9.56 14.98
N ASP A 180 0.67 -8.44 14.28
CA ASP A 180 0.08 -8.28 12.96
C ASP A 180 0.79 -9.11 11.89
N SER A 181 2.12 -9.22 12.01
CA SER A 181 2.92 -10.11 11.15
C SER A 181 2.53 -11.58 11.31
N LYS A 182 2.17 -12.03 12.54
CA LYS A 182 1.64 -13.39 12.77
C LYS A 182 0.28 -13.58 12.13
N ILE A 183 -0.62 -12.58 12.21
CA ILE A 183 -1.93 -12.64 11.55
C ILE A 183 -1.73 -12.79 10.03
N LEU A 184 -0.96 -11.92 9.39
CA LEU A 184 -0.72 -11.96 7.95
C LEU A 184 -0.11 -13.29 7.52
N LYS A 185 0.90 -13.79 8.25
CA LYS A 185 1.47 -15.12 8.00
C LYS A 185 0.41 -16.22 8.08
N GLN A 186 -0.42 -16.20 9.11
CA GLN A 186 -1.49 -17.19 9.29
C GLN A 186 -2.49 -17.12 8.13
N LYS A 187 -2.87 -15.91 7.70
CA LYS A 187 -3.78 -15.70 6.58
C LYS A 187 -3.21 -16.14 5.24
N ALA A 188 -1.92 -15.98 5.01
CA ALA A 188 -1.25 -16.52 3.82
C ALA A 188 -1.45 -18.05 3.72
N ILE A 189 -1.29 -18.77 4.84
CA ILE A 189 -1.46 -20.22 4.93
C ILE A 189 -2.94 -20.60 4.78
N GLU A 190 -3.84 -20.00 5.57
CA GLU A 190 -5.26 -20.33 5.63
C GLU A 190 -5.95 -20.17 4.27
N HIS A 191 -5.59 -19.12 3.53
CA HIS A 191 -6.21 -18.78 2.26
C HIS A 191 -5.39 -19.18 1.03
N ASN A 192 -4.20 -19.77 1.23
CA ASN A 192 -3.26 -20.17 0.16
C ASN A 192 -2.93 -19.00 -0.77
N LEU A 193 -2.66 -17.82 -0.20
CA LEU A 193 -2.39 -16.58 -0.92
C LEU A 193 -0.98 -16.05 -0.66
N ASN A 194 -0.34 -15.50 -1.69
CA ASN A 194 0.81 -14.65 -1.47
C ASN A 194 0.36 -13.30 -0.91
N ILE A 195 1.08 -12.79 0.10
CA ILE A 195 0.77 -11.50 0.72
C ILE A 195 1.93 -10.54 0.52
N VAL A 196 1.61 -9.35 0.02
CA VAL A 196 2.55 -8.26 -0.23
C VAL A 196 2.17 -7.10 0.70
N MET A 197 3.04 -6.75 1.64
CA MET A 197 2.77 -5.72 2.66
C MET A 197 3.79 -4.59 2.60
N THR A 198 3.28 -3.37 2.49
CA THR A 198 4.07 -2.12 2.53
C THR A 198 3.77 -1.35 3.80
N ASN A 199 4.81 -1.06 4.59
CA ASN A 199 4.72 -0.33 5.86
C ASN A 199 5.60 0.92 5.88
N TYR A 200 5.29 1.85 6.77
CA TYR A 200 6.08 3.05 7.07
C TYR A 200 7.39 2.75 7.76
N ILE A 201 8.26 3.76 7.79
CA ILE A 201 9.32 3.96 8.79
C ILE A 201 9.15 5.33 9.45
N GLY A 202 9.60 5.43 10.70
CA GLY A 202 9.58 6.68 11.45
C GLY A 202 8.23 6.98 12.10
N GLU A 203 8.07 8.23 12.50
CA GLU A 203 6.90 8.69 13.27
C GLU A 203 5.82 9.28 12.36
N THR A 204 4.57 8.86 12.57
CA THR A 204 3.37 9.43 11.95
C THR A 204 2.16 9.15 12.82
N GLY A 205 1.23 10.11 12.94
CA GLY A 205 0.00 9.96 13.74
C GLY A 205 0.21 9.62 15.20
N GLY A 206 1.36 10.01 15.79
CA GLY A 206 1.74 9.64 17.16
C GLY A 206 2.22 8.21 17.33
N TRP A 207 2.37 7.45 16.24
CA TRP A 207 2.92 6.09 16.22
C TRP A 207 4.32 6.07 15.63
N PHE A 208 5.19 5.25 16.21
CA PHE A 208 6.48 4.94 15.61
C PHE A 208 6.37 3.62 14.84
N SER A 209 6.52 3.69 13.53
CA SER A 209 6.54 2.53 12.64
C SER A 209 7.97 2.09 12.35
N ASN A 210 8.20 0.78 12.37
CA ASN A 210 9.52 0.17 12.21
C ASN A 210 9.69 -0.57 10.89
N GLY A 211 9.09 -0.09 9.82
CA GLY A 211 9.30 -0.65 8.48
C GLY A 211 8.94 -2.12 8.35
N ASN A 212 9.94 -2.91 8.00
CA ASN A 212 9.77 -4.35 7.76
C ASN A 212 8.75 -4.67 6.66
N SER A 213 8.61 -3.81 5.66
CA SER A 213 7.85 -4.11 4.44
C SER A 213 8.30 -5.44 3.87
N ARG A 214 7.36 -6.36 3.58
CA ARG A 214 7.72 -7.75 3.26
C ARG A 214 6.70 -8.49 2.43
N VAL A 215 7.13 -9.65 1.94
CA VAL A 215 6.29 -10.56 1.16
C VAL A 215 6.33 -11.95 1.78
N TRP A 216 5.15 -12.54 1.97
CA TRP A 216 4.98 -13.95 2.35
C TRP A 216 4.50 -14.76 1.14
N ASP A 217 5.01 -15.99 1.01
CA ASP A 217 4.41 -16.98 0.12
C ASP A 217 3.14 -17.59 0.74
N SER A 218 2.42 -18.37 -0.04
CA SER A 218 1.19 -19.05 0.41
C SER A 218 1.43 -20.12 1.49
N ASN A 219 2.67 -20.46 1.81
CA ASN A 219 3.05 -21.32 2.94
C ASN A 219 3.40 -20.51 4.20
N GLY A 220 3.31 -19.18 4.14
CA GLY A 220 3.64 -18.27 5.24
C GLY A 220 5.14 -18.06 5.44
N ASN A 221 5.98 -18.44 4.48
CA ASN A 221 7.41 -18.13 4.53
C ASN A 221 7.65 -16.70 4.11
N VAL A 222 8.49 -15.97 4.85
CA VAL A 222 8.95 -14.64 4.45
C VAL A 222 9.96 -14.80 3.32
N CYS A 223 9.59 -14.38 2.10
CA CYS A 223 10.43 -14.47 0.92
C CYS A 223 11.43 -13.31 0.81
N ILE A 224 11.00 -12.14 1.24
CA ILE A 224 11.82 -10.92 1.30
C ILE A 224 11.26 -9.98 2.37
N SER A 225 12.15 -9.28 3.07
CA SER A 225 11.80 -8.27 4.07
C SER A 225 12.81 -7.14 4.07
N ALA A 226 12.33 -5.89 4.12
CA ALA A 226 13.16 -4.74 4.47
C ALA A 226 13.62 -4.83 5.93
N ASN A 227 14.56 -3.96 6.30
CA ASN A 227 14.88 -3.70 7.70
C ASN A 227 13.85 -2.73 8.33
N ASP A 228 14.09 -2.37 9.56
CA ASP A 228 13.16 -1.58 10.39
C ASP A 228 13.40 -0.07 10.38
N ALA A 229 14.42 0.42 9.68
CA ALA A 229 14.84 1.81 9.83
C ALA A 229 15.11 2.56 8.51
N ASP A 230 15.59 1.86 7.48
CA ASP A 230 16.09 2.53 6.29
C ASP A 230 15.03 2.73 5.21
N PRO A 231 14.99 3.92 4.56
CA PRO A 231 14.20 4.11 3.35
C PRO A 231 14.68 3.18 2.24
N CYS A 232 13.76 2.42 1.66
CA CYS A 232 14.12 1.46 0.61
C CYS A 232 12.92 1.11 -0.28
N LEU A 233 13.25 0.53 -1.46
CA LEU A 233 12.31 -0.23 -2.26
C LEU A 233 12.53 -1.73 -2.01
N VAL A 234 11.48 -2.44 -1.65
CA VAL A 234 11.47 -3.90 -1.66
C VAL A 234 10.96 -4.34 -3.02
N LEU A 235 11.87 -4.70 -3.90
CA LEU A 235 11.52 -5.25 -5.21
C LEU A 235 11.28 -6.74 -5.10
N CYS A 236 10.06 -7.17 -5.44
CA CYS A 236 9.64 -8.56 -5.36
C CYS A 236 9.00 -9.00 -6.66
N ALA A 237 9.52 -10.06 -7.26
CA ALA A 237 8.98 -10.66 -8.47
C ALA A 237 8.29 -11.97 -8.13
N ILE A 238 7.02 -12.09 -8.50
CA ILE A 238 6.18 -13.27 -8.27
C ILE A 238 5.86 -13.90 -9.63
N SER A 239 6.25 -15.16 -9.81
CA SER A 239 5.91 -15.96 -10.98
C SER A 239 5.49 -17.37 -10.51
N ASN A 240 4.24 -17.76 -10.76
CA ASN A 240 3.68 -19.02 -10.26
C ASN A 240 4.00 -19.25 -8.78
N ASN A 241 4.85 -20.23 -8.47
CA ASN A 241 5.26 -20.60 -7.11
C ASN A 241 6.66 -20.08 -6.74
N ASN A 242 7.25 -19.20 -7.57
CA ASN A 242 8.58 -18.66 -7.29
C ASN A 242 8.50 -17.17 -6.97
N ILE A 243 8.98 -16.83 -5.77
CA ILE A 243 9.09 -15.45 -5.30
C ILE A 243 10.58 -15.14 -5.14
N SER A 244 11.03 -14.10 -5.82
CA SER A 244 12.41 -13.60 -5.70
C SER A 244 12.40 -12.10 -5.52
N GLY A 245 13.40 -11.55 -4.82
CA GLY A 245 13.43 -10.12 -4.59
C GLY A 245 14.80 -9.60 -4.17
N ARG A 246 14.88 -8.28 -4.08
CA ARG A 246 16.06 -7.53 -3.60
C ARG A 246 15.63 -6.22 -2.97
N ILE A 247 16.46 -5.70 -2.07
CA ILE A 247 16.29 -4.40 -1.44
C ILE A 247 17.14 -3.37 -2.19
N ILE A 248 16.56 -2.23 -2.50
CA ILE A 248 17.24 -1.06 -3.07
C ILE A 248 17.16 0.05 -2.03
N ASN A 249 18.28 0.39 -1.43
CA ASN A 249 18.34 1.49 -0.46
C ASN A 249 18.16 2.83 -1.16
N ILE A 250 17.32 3.69 -0.61
CA ILE A 250 17.08 5.03 -1.10
C ILE A 250 18.04 5.95 -0.35
N THR A 251 19.15 6.29 -0.98
CA THR A 251 20.12 7.26 -0.42
C THR A 251 19.61 8.67 -0.71
N LYS A 252 18.87 9.26 0.21
CA LYS A 252 18.60 10.71 0.21
C LYS A 252 19.29 11.36 1.39
N ASN A 253 20.00 12.44 1.13
CA ASN A 253 20.36 13.39 2.17
C ASN A 253 19.06 14.07 2.63
N PHE A 254 18.48 13.56 3.72
CA PHE A 254 17.43 14.30 4.41
C PHE A 254 18.05 15.58 4.96
N THR A 255 17.99 16.68 4.20
CA THR A 255 18.23 18.01 4.77
C THR A 255 17.14 18.25 5.80
N ARG A 256 17.58 18.29 7.06
CA ARG A 256 16.77 18.58 8.25
C ARG A 256 16.11 19.95 8.15
#